data_92b9a46d686444737a9f29251f9ee11e
#
_entry.id   92b9a46d686444737a9f29251f9ee11e
#
_cell.length_a   1.000
_cell.length_b   1.000
_cell.length_c   1.000
_cell.angle_alpha   90.00
_cell.angle_beta   90.00
_cell.angle_gamma   90.00
#
_symmetry.space_group_name_H-M   'P 1'
#
loop_
_entity.id
_entity.type
_entity.pdbx_description
1 polymer ?
#
loop_
_entity_poly.entity_id
_entity_poly.type
_entity_poly.pdbx_seq_one_letter_code
_entity_poly.pdbx_strand_id
1 'polypeptide(L)'
;MQNKTLGILTIILLLFSACKDEETSLSSTKQLISYSIQKSDNQGKIKNDVRGSIKGNVITLSMDQYDDLKSLIATFKYEGTSVSVNGVGQESGITSNDFSRPLMILVEAEDGSREQYTVEVVLKDAQVLSEFRFLRKDNALLTADVSCTIEDETIVSSYTFPQSKLIPVFMTDAVKVMVDDVEQVSGVTEIDFASPVTYQFVMRNGEVVRYILTLDFILIPQFTITTEDPSITEIPSKDYYLNATLTVDGKGIYENYTGKTEVKGRGNSTWGYPKKPYRLKLDKKSEICGLGKAKNYILLANHIDPTLMLNSVAFKVGQLLNIPFTNHAIPVDVVLNGKYKGSYLLTEQIEIKENRVDLDENNSVMWELDSYFDEDPKFKSEAFNLPVMVKDPDLTTEQFEYWKKDFNAFTVQFAKEPLEGNMYVDMIDIESVAKYLITFNLVHNMEINHPKSIFIHKEGKGK
;
A
#
# COMPACT_ATOMS: atom_id res chain seq x y z
N MET A 1 90.76 45.78 -93.86
CA MET A 1 90.48 44.99 -95.11
C MET A 1 89.09 44.41 -94.99
N GLN A 2 88.31 44.83 -95.88
CA GLN A 2 87.16 44.20 -96.53
C GLN A 2 86.05 43.50 -95.65
N ASN A 3 84.90 44.12 -95.68
CA ASN A 3 83.65 43.71 -96.37
C ASN A 3 82.94 42.52 -95.84
N LYS A 4 81.68 42.52 -95.55
CA LYS A 4 80.54 42.75 -96.45
C LYS A 4 79.24 42.81 -95.59
N THR A 5 78.37 43.68 -95.98
CA THR A 5 76.98 43.79 -95.73
C THR A 5 76.19 42.57 -96.15
N LEU A 6 75.17 42.19 -95.32
CA LEU A 6 74.05 41.46 -95.81
C LEU A 6 72.77 41.75 -94.94
N GLY A 7 71.78 42.30 -95.49
CA GLY A 7 70.51 42.60 -94.85
C GLY A 7 69.62 41.36 -94.74
N ILE A 8 68.90 41.29 -93.70
CA ILE A 8 67.87 40.26 -93.46
C ILE A 8 66.54 40.97 -93.20
N LEU A 9 65.60 40.66 -94.05
CA LEU A 9 64.24 41.05 -94.08
C LEU A 9 63.48 40.40 -92.87
N THR A 10 62.98 41.20 -91.95
CA THR A 10 62.24 40.69 -90.80
C THR A 10 60.75 40.57 -91.16
N ILE A 11 60.24 39.34 -91.31
CA ILE A 11 58.82 39.04 -91.42
C ILE A 11 58.26 39.02 -89.96
N ILE A 12 57.35 39.99 -89.66
CA ILE A 12 56.60 40.01 -88.43
C ILE A 12 55.43 39.04 -88.61
N LEU A 13 55.46 37.90 -87.95
CA LEU A 13 54.37 36.96 -87.87
C LEU A 13 53.53 37.36 -86.64
N LEU A 14 52.35 37.95 -86.87
CA LEU A 14 51.35 38.19 -85.84
C LEU A 14 50.73 36.85 -85.45
N LEU A 15 51.15 36.31 -84.32
CA LEU A 15 50.42 35.23 -83.60
C LEU A 15 49.24 35.82 -82.88
N PHE A 16 48.04 35.70 -83.50
CA PHE A 16 46.79 35.84 -82.74
C PHE A 16 46.69 34.64 -81.76
N SER A 17 46.95 34.90 -80.47
CA SER A 17 46.62 33.96 -79.37
C SER A 17 45.14 34.10 -79.17
N ALA A 18 44.34 33.17 -79.66
CA ALA A 18 42.93 33.04 -79.28
C ALA A 18 42.90 32.59 -77.81
N CYS A 19 42.62 33.49 -76.84
CA CYS A 19 42.11 33.11 -75.54
C CYS A 19 40.79 32.38 -75.82
N LYS A 20 40.79 31.06 -75.65
CA LYS A 20 39.57 30.35 -75.33
C LYS A 20 39.21 30.77 -73.93
N ASP A 21 38.16 31.55 -73.75
CA ASP A 21 37.42 31.65 -72.56
C ASP A 21 36.95 30.20 -72.23
N GLU A 22 37.57 29.53 -71.27
CA GLU A 22 36.96 28.38 -70.62
C GLU A 22 35.69 28.97 -69.99
N GLU A 23 34.52 28.78 -70.58
CA GLU A 23 33.26 28.86 -69.88
C GLU A 23 33.37 27.82 -68.72
N THR A 24 33.73 28.27 -67.53
CA THR A 24 33.58 27.49 -66.33
C THR A 24 32.09 27.24 -66.18
N SER A 25 31.62 26.08 -66.65
CA SER A 25 30.23 25.70 -66.43
C SER A 25 29.99 25.66 -64.91
N LEU A 26 29.06 26.48 -64.48
CA LEU A 26 28.61 26.51 -63.07
C LEU A 26 28.19 25.09 -62.67
N SER A 27 28.53 24.70 -61.43
CA SER A 27 28.18 23.38 -60.88
C SER A 27 26.68 23.22 -60.83
N SER A 28 26.17 22.09 -61.31
CA SER A 28 24.74 21.70 -61.16
C SER A 28 24.48 20.84 -59.97
N THR A 29 25.46 20.66 -59.07
CA THR A 29 25.34 19.82 -57.87
C THR A 29 24.46 20.48 -56.83
N LYS A 30 23.38 19.76 -56.42
CA LYS A 30 22.34 20.21 -55.49
C LYS A 30 21.83 19.05 -54.67
N GLN A 31 22.72 18.47 -53.85
CA GLN A 31 22.42 17.25 -53.09
C GLN A 31 22.45 17.51 -51.60
N LEU A 32 21.43 17.00 -50.89
CA LEU A 32 21.44 16.90 -49.43
C LEU A 32 22.15 15.61 -49.01
N ILE A 33 23.26 15.72 -48.31
CA ILE A 33 24.13 14.58 -47.91
C ILE A 33 23.64 13.97 -46.61
N SER A 34 23.30 14.78 -45.62
CA SER A 34 22.80 14.31 -44.32
C SER A 34 21.84 15.30 -43.72
N TYR A 35 20.91 14.79 -42.91
CA TYR A 35 19.94 15.55 -42.16
C TYR A 35 19.67 14.92 -40.80
N SER A 36 19.66 15.69 -39.72
CA SER A 36 19.48 15.17 -38.35
C SER A 36 18.96 16.25 -37.44
N ILE A 37 18.30 15.85 -36.36
CA ILE A 37 17.93 16.71 -35.25
C ILE A 37 18.78 16.27 -34.04
N GLN A 38 19.65 17.18 -33.56
CA GLN A 38 20.56 16.89 -32.43
C GLN A 38 19.92 17.33 -31.13
N LYS A 39 19.99 16.50 -30.08
CA LYS A 39 19.47 16.84 -28.75
C LYS A 39 20.19 18.04 -28.13
N SER A 40 21.49 18.17 -28.39
CA SER A 40 22.29 19.33 -27.92
C SER A 40 21.70 20.67 -28.32
N ASP A 41 21.17 20.76 -29.55
CA ASP A 41 20.64 21.99 -30.16
C ASP A 41 19.12 22.15 -29.84
N ASN A 42 18.48 21.10 -29.32
CA ASN A 42 17.05 20.99 -29.06
C ASN A 42 16.74 20.54 -27.63
N GLN A 43 17.48 21.07 -26.65
CA GLN A 43 17.33 20.68 -25.25
C GLN A 43 15.89 20.86 -24.74
N GLY A 44 15.41 19.85 -24.01
CA GLY A 44 14.05 19.83 -23.46
C GLY A 44 12.92 19.56 -24.48
N LYS A 45 13.25 19.50 -25.78
CA LYS A 45 12.26 19.26 -26.85
C LYS A 45 12.25 17.86 -27.38
N ILE A 46 13.40 17.21 -27.47
CA ILE A 46 13.53 15.84 -27.97
C ILE A 46 14.22 14.93 -26.94
N LYS A 47 13.88 13.64 -26.97
CA LYS A 47 14.46 12.65 -26.07
C LYS A 47 15.88 12.27 -26.47
N ASN A 48 16.12 12.01 -27.76
CA ASN A 48 17.37 11.51 -28.32
C ASN A 48 17.71 12.23 -29.63
N ASP A 49 18.98 12.10 -30.07
CA ASP A 49 19.38 12.48 -31.41
C ASP A 49 18.61 11.68 -32.46
N VAL A 50 18.16 12.34 -33.51
CA VAL A 50 17.40 11.73 -34.60
C VAL A 50 18.16 11.91 -35.91
N ARG A 51 18.47 10.80 -36.59
CA ARG A 51 19.09 10.79 -37.92
C ARG A 51 18.00 10.61 -38.98
N GLY A 52 18.00 11.46 -39.96
CA GLY A 52 17.12 11.35 -41.14
C GLY A 52 17.56 10.24 -42.08
N SER A 53 16.64 9.43 -42.52
CA SER A 53 16.79 8.47 -43.59
C SER A 53 16.44 9.15 -44.91
N ILE A 54 17.45 9.36 -45.78
CA ILE A 54 17.26 10.00 -47.10
C ILE A 54 17.06 8.91 -48.16
N LYS A 55 15.89 8.87 -48.79
CA LYS A 55 15.57 7.97 -49.91
C LYS A 55 15.00 8.78 -51.07
N GLY A 56 15.80 8.94 -52.12
CA GLY A 56 15.46 9.92 -53.17
C GLY A 56 15.34 11.28 -52.54
N ASN A 57 14.22 11.93 -52.78
CA ASN A 57 13.95 13.29 -52.30
C ASN A 57 13.09 13.31 -51.02
N VAL A 58 12.95 12.16 -50.32
CA VAL A 58 12.21 12.10 -49.05
C VAL A 58 13.17 11.82 -47.90
N ILE A 59 13.09 12.63 -46.86
CA ILE A 59 13.84 12.51 -45.60
C ILE A 59 12.85 12.13 -44.52
N THR A 60 13.00 10.94 -43.96
CA THR A 60 12.17 10.47 -42.88
C THR A 60 12.89 10.62 -41.54
N LEU A 61 12.31 11.35 -40.58
CA LEU A 61 12.73 11.48 -39.20
C LEU A 61 11.83 10.62 -38.31
N SER A 62 12.40 9.69 -37.57
CA SER A 62 11.66 8.84 -36.65
C SER A 62 11.81 9.39 -35.23
N MET A 63 10.76 10.02 -34.70
CA MET A 63 10.76 10.75 -33.44
C MET A 63 9.81 10.12 -32.41
N ASP A 64 10.03 10.42 -31.14
CA ASP A 64 9.15 10.04 -30.04
C ASP A 64 7.82 10.82 -30.16
N GLN A 65 6.67 10.17 -29.90
CA GLN A 65 5.36 10.83 -29.99
C GLN A 65 5.22 12.03 -29.05
N TYR A 66 6.03 12.08 -28.00
CA TYR A 66 6.02 13.16 -27.01
C TYR A 66 7.11 14.21 -27.26
N ASP A 67 7.90 14.12 -28.35
CA ASP A 67 8.83 15.17 -28.72
C ASP A 67 8.08 16.44 -29.15
N ASP A 68 8.58 17.60 -28.73
CA ASP A 68 8.05 18.89 -29.19
C ASP A 68 8.59 19.19 -30.59
N LEU A 69 7.75 18.99 -31.59
CA LEU A 69 8.12 19.19 -33.00
C LEU A 69 8.18 20.67 -33.42
N LYS A 70 7.77 21.57 -32.55
CA LYS A 70 7.79 23.02 -32.88
C LYS A 70 9.17 23.59 -32.63
N SER A 71 9.58 24.47 -33.55
CA SER A 71 10.83 25.21 -33.42
C SER A 71 12.08 24.35 -33.19
N LEU A 72 12.17 23.22 -33.90
CA LEU A 72 13.37 22.36 -33.86
C LEU A 72 14.44 22.86 -34.81
N ILE A 73 15.69 22.73 -34.39
CA ILE A 73 16.91 23.06 -35.14
C ILE A 73 17.45 21.81 -35.80
N ALA A 74 17.61 21.82 -37.11
CA ALA A 74 18.17 20.73 -37.87
C ALA A 74 19.67 20.95 -38.17
N THR A 75 20.46 19.90 -38.10
CA THR A 75 21.85 19.86 -38.54
C THR A 75 21.93 19.07 -39.83
N PHE A 76 22.46 19.68 -40.89
CA PHE A 76 22.51 19.07 -42.21
C PHE A 76 23.82 19.39 -42.94
N LYS A 77 24.15 18.57 -43.93
CA LYS A 77 25.23 18.77 -44.88
C LYS A 77 24.64 18.69 -46.28
N TYR A 78 25.12 19.55 -47.19
CA TYR A 78 24.66 19.61 -48.57
C TYR A 78 25.80 20.02 -49.53
N GLU A 79 25.62 19.72 -50.78
CA GLU A 79 26.39 20.26 -51.91
C GLU A 79 25.47 21.15 -52.73
N GLY A 80 25.88 22.39 -52.94
CA GLY A 80 25.12 23.48 -53.58
C GLY A 80 25.50 24.83 -53.01
N THR A 81 24.84 25.88 -53.40
CA THR A 81 25.07 27.27 -52.94
C THR A 81 24.23 27.67 -51.75
N SER A 82 23.00 27.14 -51.68
CA SER A 82 22.08 27.51 -50.59
C SER A 82 21.08 26.40 -50.30
N VAL A 83 20.54 26.46 -49.06
CA VAL A 83 19.38 25.66 -48.62
C VAL A 83 18.33 26.62 -48.12
N SER A 84 17.07 26.41 -48.51
CA SER A 84 15.95 27.21 -48.04
C SER A 84 14.71 26.36 -47.72
N VAL A 85 13.88 26.85 -46.79
CA VAL A 85 12.54 26.32 -46.45
C VAL A 85 11.55 27.45 -46.61
N ASN A 86 10.54 27.26 -47.46
CA ASN A 86 9.53 28.30 -47.75
C ASN A 86 10.14 29.67 -48.15
N GLY A 87 11.27 29.66 -48.87
CA GLY A 87 11.99 30.84 -49.29
C GLY A 87 12.87 31.50 -48.21
N VAL A 88 12.94 30.95 -47.01
CA VAL A 88 13.81 31.42 -45.93
C VAL A 88 15.11 30.59 -45.94
N GLY A 89 16.26 31.26 -46.07
CA GLY A 89 17.57 30.62 -46.04
C GLY A 89 17.79 29.86 -44.73
N GLN A 90 18.38 28.67 -44.83
CA GLN A 90 18.64 27.77 -43.69
C GLN A 90 20.11 27.72 -43.38
N GLU A 91 20.42 27.83 -42.07
CA GLU A 91 21.76 27.62 -41.53
C GLU A 91 21.77 26.39 -40.64
N SER A 92 22.62 25.43 -40.98
CA SER A 92 22.74 24.16 -40.28
C SER A 92 23.12 24.34 -38.79
N GLY A 93 22.35 23.78 -37.89
CA GLY A 93 22.57 23.90 -36.42
C GLY A 93 22.10 25.23 -35.84
N ILE A 94 21.40 26.09 -36.61
CA ILE A 94 20.97 27.43 -36.17
C ILE A 94 19.51 27.68 -36.46
N THR A 95 19.05 27.47 -37.69
CA THR A 95 17.71 27.86 -38.10
C THR A 95 16.67 26.85 -37.60
N SER A 96 15.67 27.35 -36.84
CA SER A 96 14.59 26.53 -36.36
C SER A 96 13.41 26.46 -37.30
N ASN A 97 12.74 25.30 -37.35
CA ASN A 97 11.53 25.05 -38.15
C ASN A 97 10.48 24.29 -37.37
N ASP A 98 9.24 24.34 -37.82
CA ASP A 98 8.12 23.56 -37.29
C ASP A 98 7.97 22.25 -38.09
N PHE A 99 8.28 21.14 -37.46
CA PHE A 99 8.24 19.79 -38.03
C PHE A 99 6.90 19.07 -37.78
N SER A 100 5.89 19.76 -37.23
CA SER A 100 4.55 19.19 -37.06
C SER A 100 3.82 18.92 -38.38
N ARG A 101 4.39 19.40 -39.48
CA ARG A 101 3.93 19.18 -40.86
C ARG A 101 5.14 18.89 -41.74
N PRO A 102 4.96 18.19 -42.87
CA PRO A 102 6.05 18.01 -43.84
C PRO A 102 6.67 19.34 -44.26
N LEU A 103 8.01 19.40 -44.21
CA LEU A 103 8.78 20.57 -44.65
C LEU A 103 9.35 20.36 -46.04
N MET A 104 9.22 21.35 -46.92
CA MET A 104 9.87 21.35 -48.21
C MET A 104 11.18 22.12 -48.15
N ILE A 105 12.28 21.42 -48.38
CA ILE A 105 13.64 21.97 -48.45
C ILE A 105 14.04 22.10 -49.91
N LEU A 106 14.53 23.27 -50.29
CA LEU A 106 15.12 23.51 -51.61
C LEU A 106 16.64 23.66 -51.48
N VAL A 107 17.37 22.87 -52.23
CA VAL A 107 18.84 23.00 -52.40
C VAL A 107 19.09 23.63 -53.80
N GLU A 108 19.82 24.72 -53.84
CA GLU A 108 20.15 25.46 -55.07
C GLU A 108 21.60 25.22 -55.46
N ALA A 109 21.86 24.94 -56.74
CA ALA A 109 23.18 24.79 -57.31
C ALA A 109 23.73 26.15 -57.83
N GLU A 110 25.00 26.19 -58.19
CA GLU A 110 25.66 27.37 -58.76
C GLU A 110 25.02 27.82 -60.10
N ASP A 111 24.49 26.87 -60.88
CA ASP A 111 23.83 27.13 -62.16
C ASP A 111 22.36 27.64 -61.98
N GLY A 112 21.91 27.80 -60.70
CA GLY A 112 20.57 28.25 -60.38
C GLY A 112 19.49 27.16 -60.44
N SER A 113 19.89 25.91 -60.76
CA SER A 113 18.99 24.77 -60.74
C SER A 113 18.72 24.35 -59.31
N ARG A 114 17.52 23.78 -59.04
CA ARG A 114 17.05 23.45 -57.70
C ARG A 114 16.61 22.01 -57.58
N GLU A 115 16.86 21.41 -56.38
CA GLU A 115 16.36 20.10 -56.00
C GLU A 115 15.49 20.25 -54.72
N GLN A 116 14.31 19.67 -54.77
CA GLN A 116 13.37 19.73 -53.65
C GLN A 116 13.39 18.43 -52.87
N TYR A 117 13.57 18.55 -51.56
CA TYR A 117 13.44 17.45 -50.60
C TYR A 117 12.21 17.69 -49.72
N THR A 118 11.51 16.61 -49.36
CA THR A 118 10.43 16.63 -48.37
C THR A 118 10.91 15.95 -47.09
N VAL A 119 10.84 16.66 -45.95
CA VAL A 119 11.08 16.09 -44.61
C VAL A 119 9.76 15.70 -43.98
N GLU A 120 9.66 14.43 -43.60
CA GLU A 120 8.49 13.86 -42.93
C GLU A 120 8.90 13.31 -41.59
N VAL A 121 8.05 13.53 -40.56
CA VAL A 121 8.22 12.97 -39.23
C VAL A 121 7.28 11.77 -39.08
N VAL A 122 7.85 10.62 -38.66
CA VAL A 122 7.09 9.45 -38.27
C VAL A 122 7.25 9.32 -36.75
N LEU A 123 6.12 9.45 -36.03
CA LEU A 123 6.09 9.31 -34.59
C LEU A 123 6.09 7.83 -34.18
N LYS A 124 6.87 7.52 -33.15
CA LYS A 124 6.91 6.21 -32.51
C LYS A 124 6.27 6.31 -31.15
N ASP A 125 5.51 5.28 -30.79
CA ASP A 125 4.96 5.13 -29.46
C ASP A 125 6.10 5.16 -28.44
N ALA A 126 5.86 5.87 -27.33
CA ALA A 126 6.81 6.00 -26.24
C ALA A 126 6.11 5.70 -24.92
N GLN A 127 6.84 5.02 -24.06
CA GLN A 127 6.38 4.68 -22.72
C GLN A 127 6.52 5.89 -21.81
N VAL A 128 5.40 6.37 -21.27
CA VAL A 128 5.37 7.52 -20.34
C VAL A 128 5.98 7.17 -19.01
N LEU A 129 5.58 6.02 -18.45
CA LEU A 129 5.98 5.51 -17.14
C LEU A 129 6.46 4.07 -17.31
N SER A 130 7.74 3.80 -17.01
CA SER A 130 8.32 2.46 -17.18
C SER A 130 8.42 1.66 -15.87
N GLU A 131 8.44 2.35 -14.73
CA GLU A 131 8.53 1.72 -13.42
C GLU A 131 7.83 2.58 -12.36
N PHE A 132 7.15 1.92 -11.43
CA PHE A 132 6.62 2.53 -10.21
C PHE A 132 6.75 1.56 -9.04
N ARG A 133 7.39 1.97 -7.95
CA ARG A 133 7.67 1.11 -6.80
C ARG A 133 7.86 1.88 -5.51
N PHE A 134 7.79 1.18 -4.38
CA PHE A 134 8.10 1.69 -3.05
C PHE A 134 9.28 0.91 -2.49
N LEU A 135 10.37 1.62 -2.16
CA LEU A 135 11.58 0.98 -1.63
C LEU A 135 11.54 0.97 -0.11
N ARG A 136 11.89 -0.18 0.49
CA ARG A 136 11.99 -0.33 1.94
C ARG A 136 12.94 0.68 2.59
N LYS A 137 14.05 1.02 1.92
CA LYS A 137 15.02 1.99 2.44
C LYS A 137 14.42 3.39 2.66
N ASP A 138 13.40 3.75 1.88
CA ASP A 138 12.73 5.06 1.93
C ASP A 138 11.39 4.99 2.70
N ASN A 139 10.89 3.78 2.99
CA ASN A 139 9.60 3.48 3.64
C ASN A 139 9.82 2.46 4.77
N ALA A 140 10.21 2.92 5.95
CA ALA A 140 10.75 2.10 7.05
C ALA A 140 9.83 0.97 7.56
N LEU A 141 8.50 1.09 7.38
CA LEU A 141 7.54 0.06 7.79
C LEU A 141 7.33 -1.03 6.73
N LEU A 142 7.89 -0.90 5.53
CA LEU A 142 7.84 -1.97 4.55
C LEU A 142 8.80 -3.10 4.92
N THR A 143 8.36 -4.33 4.74
CA THR A 143 9.17 -5.53 4.98
C THR A 143 10.09 -5.87 3.81
N ALA A 144 9.73 -5.42 2.60
CA ALA A 144 10.49 -5.59 1.36
C ALA A 144 10.19 -4.42 0.40
N ASP A 145 10.94 -4.32 -0.70
CA ASP A 145 10.59 -3.44 -1.81
C ASP A 145 9.31 -3.93 -2.48
N VAL A 146 8.43 -2.99 -2.85
CA VAL A 146 7.15 -3.28 -3.49
C VAL A 146 7.13 -2.68 -4.88
N SER A 147 6.97 -3.51 -5.90
CA SER A 147 6.78 -3.07 -7.29
C SER A 147 5.30 -3.02 -7.63
N CYS A 148 4.88 -1.99 -8.36
CA CYS A 148 3.54 -1.86 -8.89
C CYS A 148 3.50 -2.26 -10.37
N THR A 149 2.35 -2.74 -10.83
CA THR A 149 2.07 -2.98 -12.24
C THR A 149 1.46 -1.71 -12.84
N ILE A 150 1.86 -1.39 -14.06
CA ILE A 150 1.33 -0.26 -14.82
C ILE A 150 0.39 -0.84 -15.88
N GLU A 151 -0.89 -0.51 -15.81
CA GLU A 151 -1.95 -1.03 -16.67
C GLU A 151 -2.76 0.15 -17.20
N ASP A 152 -2.67 0.42 -18.51
CA ASP A 152 -3.32 1.56 -19.17
C ASP A 152 -3.08 2.88 -18.40
N GLU A 153 -4.13 3.49 -17.84
CA GLU A 153 -4.09 4.73 -17.06
C GLU A 153 -4.05 4.49 -15.54
N THR A 154 -3.72 3.25 -15.10
CA THR A 154 -3.69 2.87 -13.68
C THR A 154 -2.34 2.33 -13.26
N ILE A 155 -2.00 2.56 -11.98
CA ILE A 155 -0.88 1.93 -11.31
C ILE A 155 -1.49 1.04 -10.22
N VAL A 156 -1.20 -0.27 -10.29
CA VAL A 156 -1.83 -1.28 -9.42
C VAL A 156 -0.78 -1.93 -8.52
N SER A 157 -1.12 -2.10 -7.25
CA SER A 157 -0.33 -2.87 -6.29
C SER A 157 -1.17 -3.97 -5.68
N SER A 158 -0.63 -5.19 -5.60
CA SER A 158 -1.23 -6.30 -4.84
C SER A 158 -0.77 -6.34 -3.36
N TYR A 159 0.08 -5.41 -2.95
CA TYR A 159 0.60 -5.33 -1.60
C TYR A 159 -0.33 -4.48 -0.72
N THR A 160 -0.59 -4.94 0.50
CA THR A 160 -1.33 -4.18 1.51
C THR A 160 -0.34 -3.41 2.39
N PHE A 161 -0.39 -2.08 2.34
CA PHE A 161 0.60 -1.21 2.96
C PHE A 161 0.32 -0.96 4.46
N PRO A 162 1.37 -0.85 5.30
CA PRO A 162 1.20 -0.62 6.74
C PRO A 162 0.95 0.85 7.10
N GLN A 163 1.09 1.78 6.15
CA GLN A 163 0.87 3.23 6.35
C GLN A 163 0.47 3.90 5.03
N SER A 164 -0.26 5.01 5.12
CA SER A 164 -0.69 5.76 3.93
C SER A 164 0.36 6.72 3.38
N LYS A 165 1.25 7.25 4.24
CA LYS A 165 2.31 8.18 3.82
C LYS A 165 3.52 7.40 3.35
N LEU A 166 3.84 7.53 2.08
CA LEU A 166 4.89 6.75 1.40
C LEU A 166 5.70 7.64 0.44
N ILE A 167 6.94 7.25 0.22
CA ILE A 167 7.84 7.84 -0.78
C ILE A 167 7.94 6.87 -1.96
N PRO A 168 7.33 7.18 -3.11
CA PRO A 168 7.40 6.36 -4.30
C PRO A 168 8.68 6.62 -5.09
N VAL A 169 9.13 5.60 -5.82
CA VAL A 169 10.18 5.69 -6.83
C VAL A 169 9.56 5.36 -8.18
N PHE A 170 9.77 6.22 -9.17
CA PHE A 170 9.26 6.02 -10.52
C PHE A 170 10.29 6.40 -11.58
N MET A 171 10.23 5.71 -12.72
CA MET A 171 11.03 6.00 -13.91
C MET A 171 10.11 6.43 -15.05
N THR A 172 10.34 7.63 -15.59
CA THR A 172 9.48 8.28 -16.59
C THR A 172 10.27 9.06 -17.61
N ASP A 173 9.69 9.23 -18.79
CA ASP A 173 10.17 10.13 -19.85
C ASP A 173 9.55 11.54 -19.75
N ALA A 174 8.66 11.78 -18.80
CA ALA A 174 8.07 13.09 -18.58
C ALA A 174 9.13 14.13 -18.14
N VAL A 175 8.94 15.37 -18.53
CA VAL A 175 9.80 16.48 -18.10
C VAL A 175 9.43 16.97 -16.71
N LYS A 176 8.19 16.68 -16.27
CA LYS A 176 7.68 17.04 -14.96
C LYS A 176 6.59 16.08 -14.53
N VAL A 177 6.58 15.73 -13.24
CA VAL A 177 5.54 14.89 -12.62
C VAL A 177 4.84 15.68 -11.54
N MET A 178 3.51 15.69 -11.52
CA MET A 178 2.70 16.47 -10.61
C MET A 178 1.66 15.62 -9.89
N VAL A 179 1.35 15.95 -8.65
CA VAL A 179 0.18 15.50 -7.89
C VAL A 179 -0.41 16.73 -7.21
N ASP A 180 -1.68 17.02 -7.41
CA ASP A 180 -2.39 18.17 -6.81
C ASP A 180 -1.61 19.49 -6.96
N ASP A 181 -1.10 19.77 -8.19
CA ASP A 181 -0.29 20.92 -8.55
C ASP A 181 1.08 21.03 -7.84
N VAL A 182 1.48 19.99 -7.10
CA VAL A 182 2.79 19.89 -6.45
C VAL A 182 3.71 18.99 -7.27
N GLU A 183 4.91 19.50 -7.60
CA GLU A 183 5.91 18.73 -8.33
C GLU A 183 6.47 17.59 -7.51
N GLN A 184 6.53 16.41 -8.11
CA GLN A 184 6.96 15.17 -7.48
C GLN A 184 8.37 14.80 -7.91
N VAL A 185 9.22 14.48 -6.93
CA VAL A 185 10.58 14.01 -7.16
C VAL A 185 10.67 12.54 -6.74
N SER A 186 10.98 11.68 -7.71
CA SER A 186 11.13 10.24 -7.50
C SER A 186 12.10 9.91 -6.36
N GLY A 187 11.66 9.12 -5.39
CA GLY A 187 12.46 8.72 -4.22
C GLY A 187 12.67 9.81 -3.17
N VAL A 188 11.96 10.95 -3.26
CA VAL A 188 12.12 12.09 -2.34
C VAL A 188 10.80 12.57 -1.78
N THR A 189 9.78 12.80 -2.64
CA THR A 189 8.52 13.41 -2.21
C THR A 189 7.64 12.37 -1.52
N GLU A 190 7.28 12.62 -0.25
CA GLU A 190 6.29 11.84 0.49
C GLU A 190 4.87 12.25 0.06
N ILE A 191 4.02 11.27 -0.20
CA ILE A 191 2.61 11.44 -0.56
C ILE A 191 1.74 10.65 0.41
N ASP A 192 0.56 11.18 0.74
CA ASP A 192 -0.47 10.47 1.48
C ASP A 192 -1.44 9.77 0.49
N PHE A 193 -1.40 8.44 0.49
CA PHE A 193 -2.23 7.58 -0.35
C PHE A 193 -3.52 7.12 0.34
N ALA A 194 -3.93 7.73 1.45
CA ALA A 194 -5.19 7.38 2.13
C ALA A 194 -6.43 7.49 1.22
N SER A 195 -6.31 8.20 0.11
CA SER A 195 -7.28 8.27 -0.99
C SER A 195 -6.56 8.02 -2.32
N PRO A 196 -7.29 7.67 -3.40
CA PRO A 196 -6.69 7.52 -4.71
C PRO A 196 -5.92 8.77 -5.14
N VAL A 197 -4.70 8.59 -5.64
CA VAL A 197 -3.79 9.67 -6.07
C VAL A 197 -3.69 9.68 -7.58
N THR A 198 -3.88 10.85 -8.20
CA THR A 198 -3.71 11.03 -9.63
C THR A 198 -2.36 11.68 -9.94
N TYR A 199 -1.47 10.93 -10.58
CA TYR A 199 -0.22 11.41 -11.12
C TYR A 199 -0.43 12.04 -12.49
N GLN A 200 0.15 13.21 -12.72
CA GLN A 200 0.13 13.92 -14.00
C GLN A 200 1.58 13.99 -14.53
N PHE A 201 1.83 13.32 -15.64
CA PHE A 201 3.10 13.29 -16.33
C PHE A 201 3.07 14.31 -17.47
N VAL A 202 3.79 15.42 -17.33
CA VAL A 202 3.88 16.48 -18.34
C VAL A 202 5.00 16.12 -19.32
N MET A 203 4.63 15.90 -20.57
CA MET A 203 5.55 15.48 -21.62
C MET A 203 6.20 16.69 -22.31
N ARG A 204 7.26 16.47 -23.12
CA ARG A 204 8.02 17.51 -23.82
C ARG A 204 7.16 18.37 -24.75
N ASN A 205 6.16 17.77 -25.38
CA ASN A 205 5.20 18.48 -26.27
C ASN A 205 4.10 19.23 -25.48
N GLY A 206 4.12 19.20 -24.16
CA GLY A 206 3.14 19.80 -23.26
C GLY A 206 1.89 18.95 -23.01
N GLU A 207 1.81 17.75 -23.58
CA GLU A 207 0.74 16.80 -23.27
C GLU A 207 0.84 16.32 -21.83
N VAL A 208 -0.31 16.07 -21.18
CA VAL A 208 -0.41 15.58 -19.81
C VAL A 208 -1.07 14.22 -19.80
N VAL A 209 -0.27 13.20 -19.47
CA VAL A 209 -0.76 11.83 -19.32
C VAL A 209 -1.02 11.58 -17.84
N ARG A 210 -2.16 10.93 -17.52
CA ARG A 210 -2.59 10.71 -16.14
C ARG A 210 -2.59 9.24 -15.80
N TYR A 211 -2.15 8.91 -14.57
CA TYR A 211 -2.27 7.60 -13.98
C TYR A 211 -2.88 7.72 -12.60
N ILE A 212 -3.81 6.82 -12.28
CA ILE A 212 -4.45 6.75 -10.95
C ILE A 212 -3.83 5.59 -10.18
N LEU A 213 -3.38 5.87 -8.96
CA LEU A 213 -2.90 4.88 -8.01
C LEU A 213 -3.84 4.79 -6.81
N THR A 214 -4.33 3.60 -6.54
CA THR A 214 -5.07 3.26 -5.32
C THR A 214 -4.31 2.16 -4.58
N LEU A 215 -4.08 2.35 -3.28
CA LEU A 215 -3.38 1.38 -2.44
C LEU A 215 -4.31 0.83 -1.36
N ASP A 216 -4.12 -0.45 -1.03
CA ASP A 216 -4.76 -1.08 0.11
C ASP A 216 -3.88 -0.98 1.36
N PHE A 217 -4.52 -0.77 2.54
CA PHE A 217 -3.81 -0.56 3.80
C PHE A 217 -4.23 -1.57 4.86
N ILE A 218 -3.24 -2.08 5.62
CA ILE A 218 -3.48 -2.74 6.91
C ILE A 218 -3.66 -1.63 7.93
N LEU A 219 -4.89 -1.30 8.25
CA LEU A 219 -5.18 -0.26 9.22
C LEU A 219 -5.54 -0.93 10.56
N ILE A 220 -4.68 -0.74 11.56
CA ILE A 220 -4.90 -1.23 12.93
C ILE A 220 -5.44 -0.05 13.75
N PRO A 221 -6.65 -0.16 14.34
CA PRO A 221 -7.19 0.87 15.21
C PRO A 221 -6.25 1.19 16.36
N GLN A 222 -6.14 2.47 16.71
CA GLN A 222 -5.30 2.91 17.82
C GLN A 222 -6.14 3.27 19.04
N PHE A 223 -5.84 2.63 20.16
CA PHE A 223 -6.41 2.88 21.48
C PHE A 223 -5.47 3.74 22.31
N THR A 224 -5.84 4.98 22.56
CA THR A 224 -5.10 5.88 23.44
C THR A 224 -5.80 5.95 24.79
N ILE A 225 -5.14 5.44 25.83
CA ILE A 225 -5.60 5.44 27.21
C ILE A 225 -4.85 6.56 27.94
N THR A 226 -5.56 7.58 28.42
CA THR A 226 -5.01 8.68 29.17
C THR A 226 -5.57 8.64 30.60
N THR A 227 -4.75 8.27 31.56
CA THR A 227 -5.12 8.24 32.98
C THR A 227 -5.11 9.64 33.58
N GLU A 228 -5.81 9.83 34.73
CA GLU A 228 -5.78 11.12 35.45
C GLU A 228 -4.36 11.51 35.92
N ASP A 229 -3.52 10.53 36.21
CA ASP A 229 -2.10 10.74 36.48
C ASP A 229 -1.28 10.39 35.24
N PRO A 230 -0.75 11.40 34.49
CA PRO A 230 0.02 11.16 33.27
C PRO A 230 1.41 10.56 33.52
N SER A 231 1.89 10.50 34.75
CA SER A 231 3.17 9.89 35.10
C SER A 231 3.14 8.36 35.08
N ILE A 232 1.93 7.77 35.05
CA ILE A 232 1.73 6.31 34.98
C ILE A 232 2.20 5.81 33.60
N THR A 233 3.26 5.01 33.60
CA THR A 233 3.81 4.38 32.40
C THR A 233 3.35 2.93 32.22
N GLU A 234 2.78 2.33 33.28
CA GLU A 234 2.24 0.97 33.31
C GLU A 234 1.05 0.90 34.28
N ILE A 235 -0.01 0.16 33.96
CA ILE A 235 -1.13 -0.03 34.88
C ILE A 235 -0.61 -0.82 36.10
N PRO A 236 -0.74 -0.30 37.32
CA PRO A 236 -0.01 -0.84 38.48
C PRO A 236 -0.67 -2.07 39.11
N SER A 237 -1.98 -2.26 38.93
CA SER A 237 -2.72 -3.31 39.63
C SER A 237 -3.82 -3.95 38.80
N LYS A 238 -4.16 -5.21 39.10
CA LYS A 238 -5.36 -5.90 38.61
C LYS A 238 -6.53 -5.80 39.61
N ASP A 239 -6.32 -5.30 40.83
CA ASP A 239 -7.30 -5.34 41.91
C ASP A 239 -8.18 -4.11 41.95
N TYR A 240 -7.68 -2.96 41.48
CA TYR A 240 -8.45 -1.71 41.44
C TYR A 240 -8.35 -1.02 40.07
N TYR A 241 -9.37 -0.24 39.76
CA TYR A 241 -9.44 0.55 38.55
C TYR A 241 -8.82 1.93 38.70
N LEU A 242 -8.21 2.42 37.64
CA LEU A 242 -7.78 3.82 37.46
C LEU A 242 -8.79 4.52 36.54
N ASN A 243 -9.17 5.75 36.89
CA ASN A 243 -9.92 6.58 35.98
C ASN A 243 -9.07 6.99 34.79
N ALA A 244 -9.65 6.96 33.61
CA ALA A 244 -8.98 7.30 32.36
C ALA A 244 -9.97 7.87 31.32
N THR A 245 -9.43 8.41 30.26
CA THR A 245 -10.14 8.66 29.00
C THR A 245 -9.62 7.66 27.97
N LEU A 246 -10.52 7.01 27.27
CA LEU A 246 -10.23 6.19 26.09
C LEU A 246 -10.53 6.99 24.83
N THR A 247 -9.56 7.12 23.95
CA THR A 247 -9.74 7.60 22.57
C THR A 247 -9.39 6.49 21.61
N VAL A 248 -10.29 6.16 20.70
CA VAL A 248 -10.10 5.17 19.63
C VAL A 248 -10.09 5.90 18.30
N ASP A 249 -8.97 5.81 17.60
CA ASP A 249 -8.87 6.16 16.19
C ASP A 249 -9.13 4.87 15.38
N GLY A 250 -10.30 4.79 14.76
CA GLY A 250 -10.76 3.62 14.00
C GLY A 250 -10.12 3.50 12.62
N LYS A 251 -9.21 4.42 12.24
CA LYS A 251 -8.49 4.45 10.95
C LYS A 251 -9.40 4.39 9.71
N GLY A 252 -10.62 4.89 9.82
CA GLY A 252 -11.61 4.83 8.73
C GLY A 252 -12.27 3.46 8.53
N ILE A 253 -11.84 2.42 9.24
CA ILE A 253 -12.46 1.08 9.21
C ILE A 253 -13.57 0.98 10.26
N TYR A 254 -13.35 1.58 11.42
CA TYR A 254 -14.30 1.62 12.53
C TYR A 254 -14.62 3.04 12.92
N GLU A 255 -15.76 3.22 13.58
CA GLU A 255 -16.15 4.50 14.17
C GLU A 255 -15.12 4.96 15.21
N ASN A 256 -14.78 6.24 15.17
CA ASN A 256 -13.95 6.85 16.20
C ASN A 256 -14.73 6.97 17.52
N TYR A 257 -14.04 6.79 18.64
CA TYR A 257 -14.65 6.90 19.96
C TYR A 257 -13.79 7.75 20.89
N THR A 258 -14.43 8.54 21.72
CA THR A 258 -13.81 9.21 22.87
C THR A 258 -14.77 9.22 24.04
N GLY A 259 -14.35 8.72 25.19
CA GLY A 259 -15.19 8.67 26.37
C GLY A 259 -14.41 8.34 27.65
N LYS A 260 -15.07 8.59 28.79
CA LYS A 260 -14.53 8.17 30.10
C LYS A 260 -14.54 6.66 30.21
N THR A 261 -13.48 6.13 30.79
CA THR A 261 -13.30 4.71 31.10
C THR A 261 -12.57 4.54 32.42
N GLU A 262 -12.73 3.38 33.00
CA GLU A 262 -11.85 2.87 34.04
C GLU A 262 -10.97 1.78 33.44
N VAL A 263 -9.70 1.70 33.82
CA VAL A 263 -8.73 0.70 33.36
C VAL A 263 -8.04 0.02 34.51
N LYS A 264 -7.89 -1.31 34.43
CA LYS A 264 -7.07 -2.10 35.36
C LYS A 264 -6.35 -3.22 34.64
N GLY A 265 -5.36 -3.81 35.30
CA GLY A 265 -4.78 -5.07 34.89
C GLY A 265 -5.76 -6.24 34.94
N ARG A 266 -5.46 -7.33 34.24
CA ARG A 266 -6.25 -8.57 34.30
C ARG A 266 -5.35 -9.80 34.13
N GLY A 267 -5.99 -10.96 34.33
CA GLY A 267 -5.38 -12.28 34.18
C GLY A 267 -4.61 -12.72 35.42
N ASN A 268 -4.32 -14.00 35.47
CA ASN A 268 -3.56 -14.65 36.56
C ASN A 268 -2.09 -14.76 36.12
N SER A 269 -1.70 -15.85 35.44
CA SER A 269 -0.33 -16.02 34.94
C SER A 269 0.09 -14.89 33.98
N THR A 270 -0.81 -14.44 33.09
CA THR A 270 -0.53 -13.39 32.09
C THR A 270 -0.26 -12.02 32.70
N TRP A 271 -0.75 -11.73 33.91
CA TRP A 271 -0.41 -10.53 34.66
C TRP A 271 1.07 -10.52 35.10
N GLY A 272 1.69 -11.68 35.23
CA GLY A 272 3.12 -11.84 35.59
C GLY A 272 4.09 -11.42 34.46
N TYR A 273 3.64 -11.35 33.22
CA TYR A 273 4.52 -11.06 32.09
C TYR A 273 4.84 -9.56 31.92
N PRO A 274 5.95 -9.21 31.26
CA PRO A 274 6.33 -7.81 31.00
C PRO A 274 5.26 -6.99 30.28
N LYS A 275 4.62 -7.55 29.24
CA LYS A 275 3.50 -6.91 28.55
C LYS A 275 2.20 -7.34 29.21
N LYS A 276 1.51 -6.38 29.82
CA LYS A 276 0.34 -6.61 30.66
C LYS A 276 -0.97 -6.57 29.89
N PRO A 277 -1.90 -7.52 30.11
CA PRO A 277 -3.26 -7.41 29.60
C PRO A 277 -4.10 -6.45 30.46
N TYR A 278 -5.10 -5.78 29.83
CA TYR A 278 -5.93 -4.78 30.49
C TYR A 278 -7.42 -5.14 30.38
N ARG A 279 -8.19 -4.65 31.36
CA ARG A 279 -9.66 -4.57 31.31
C ARG A 279 -10.06 -3.11 31.29
N LEU A 280 -10.93 -2.76 30.32
CA LEU A 280 -11.55 -1.46 30.19
C LEU A 280 -13.00 -1.57 30.67
N LYS A 281 -13.47 -0.55 31.40
CA LYS A 281 -14.88 -0.42 31.81
C LYS A 281 -15.36 0.98 31.46
N LEU A 282 -16.12 1.10 30.38
CA LEU A 282 -16.64 2.36 29.88
C LEU A 282 -17.69 2.95 30.84
N ASP A 283 -17.77 4.26 30.91
CA ASP A 283 -18.81 4.97 31.68
C ASP A 283 -20.22 4.62 31.15
N LYS A 284 -20.39 4.56 29.82
CA LYS A 284 -21.63 4.20 29.14
C LYS A 284 -21.43 3.02 28.20
N LYS A 285 -22.50 2.19 28.05
CA LYS A 285 -22.49 1.15 27.00
C LYS A 285 -22.24 1.81 25.64
N SER A 286 -21.15 1.47 24.99
CA SER A 286 -20.77 1.97 23.67
C SER A 286 -20.29 0.80 22.80
N GLU A 287 -20.45 0.93 21.49
CA GLU A 287 -19.86 0.02 20.52
C GLU A 287 -18.42 0.45 20.28
N ILE A 288 -17.49 -0.50 20.32
CA ILE A 288 -16.09 -0.27 20.05
C ILE A 288 -15.63 -1.26 18.97
N CYS A 289 -15.14 -0.76 17.85
CA CYS A 289 -14.63 -1.55 16.72
C CYS A 289 -15.60 -2.65 16.25
N GLY A 290 -16.90 -2.34 16.16
CA GLY A 290 -17.92 -3.29 15.70
C GLY A 290 -18.31 -4.38 16.71
N LEU A 291 -17.68 -4.42 17.88
CA LEU A 291 -18.13 -5.29 18.98
C LEU A 291 -19.35 -4.67 19.65
N GLY A 292 -20.48 -5.33 19.64
CA GLY A 292 -21.77 -4.81 20.12
C GLY A 292 -21.70 -4.02 21.43
N LYS A 293 -22.65 -3.09 21.62
CA LYS A 293 -22.65 -2.12 22.73
C LYS A 293 -22.53 -2.78 24.10
N ALA A 294 -21.43 -2.48 24.81
CA ALA A 294 -21.16 -2.94 26.16
C ALA A 294 -20.35 -1.90 26.96
N LYS A 295 -20.17 -2.17 28.26
CA LYS A 295 -19.26 -1.38 29.11
C LYS A 295 -17.88 -2.03 29.21
N ASN A 296 -17.81 -3.35 29.22
CA ASN A 296 -16.57 -4.09 29.51
C ASN A 296 -15.92 -4.62 28.24
N TYR A 297 -14.63 -4.30 28.08
CA TYR A 297 -13.77 -4.75 27.01
C TYR A 297 -12.43 -5.24 27.53
N ILE A 298 -11.81 -6.17 26.83
CA ILE A 298 -10.53 -6.77 27.19
C ILE A 298 -9.49 -6.47 26.12
N LEU A 299 -8.28 -6.12 26.58
CA LEU A 299 -7.09 -6.01 25.77
C LEU A 299 -6.13 -7.14 26.16
N LEU A 300 -6.08 -8.20 25.34
CA LEU A 300 -5.17 -9.32 25.53
C LEU A 300 -3.79 -8.93 25.01
N ALA A 301 -2.76 -9.15 25.83
CA ALA A 301 -1.40 -8.75 25.50
C ALA A 301 -0.67 -9.69 24.53
N ASN A 302 -1.09 -10.96 24.44
CA ASN A 302 -0.47 -12.02 23.61
C ASN A 302 1.06 -12.12 23.81
N HIS A 303 1.57 -11.88 25.03
CA HIS A 303 3.00 -11.71 25.30
C HIS A 303 3.85 -12.93 24.93
N ILE A 304 3.34 -14.14 25.18
CA ILE A 304 4.06 -15.40 24.93
C ILE A 304 3.89 -15.92 23.50
N ASP A 305 3.00 -15.31 22.73
CA ASP A 305 2.76 -15.65 21.34
C ASP A 305 3.51 -14.69 20.41
N PRO A 306 4.65 -15.07 19.82
CA PRO A 306 5.42 -14.20 18.95
C PRO A 306 4.69 -13.86 17.64
N THR A 307 3.67 -14.64 17.27
CA THR A 307 2.84 -14.37 16.08
C THR A 307 1.73 -13.38 16.37
N LEU A 308 1.32 -13.20 17.63
CA LEU A 308 0.16 -12.44 18.12
C LEU A 308 -1.19 -12.95 17.58
N MET A 309 -1.24 -14.14 16.97
CA MET A 309 -2.38 -14.66 16.22
C MET A 309 -3.09 -15.83 16.85
N LEU A 310 -2.48 -16.56 17.82
CA LEU A 310 -3.03 -17.82 18.33
C LEU A 310 -4.46 -17.66 18.86
N ASN A 311 -4.72 -16.63 19.67
CA ASN A 311 -6.07 -16.36 20.17
C ASN A 311 -7.05 -16.01 19.03
N SER A 312 -6.61 -15.23 18.04
CA SER A 312 -7.44 -14.88 16.88
C SER A 312 -7.82 -16.11 16.07
N VAL A 313 -6.87 -17.03 15.86
CA VAL A 313 -7.10 -18.29 15.15
C VAL A 313 -8.08 -19.16 15.95
N ALA A 314 -7.88 -19.32 17.27
CA ALA A 314 -8.76 -20.10 18.12
C ALA A 314 -10.20 -19.58 18.12
N PHE A 315 -10.40 -18.28 18.27
CA PHE A 315 -11.74 -17.67 18.19
C PHE A 315 -12.35 -17.84 16.80
N LYS A 316 -11.55 -17.65 15.74
CA LYS A 316 -12.06 -17.86 14.37
C LYS A 316 -12.48 -19.30 14.10
N VAL A 317 -11.75 -20.29 14.61
CA VAL A 317 -12.14 -21.71 14.55
C VAL A 317 -13.46 -21.94 15.29
N GLY A 318 -13.59 -21.41 16.51
CA GLY A 318 -14.82 -21.49 17.29
C GLY A 318 -16.02 -20.89 16.55
N GLN A 319 -15.84 -19.74 15.94
CA GLN A 319 -16.88 -19.08 15.11
C GLN A 319 -17.26 -19.93 13.89
N LEU A 320 -16.27 -20.48 13.17
CA LEU A 320 -16.51 -21.34 11.99
C LEU A 320 -17.25 -22.63 12.36
N LEU A 321 -17.02 -23.15 13.56
CA LEU A 321 -17.75 -24.30 14.12
C LEU A 321 -19.11 -23.94 14.71
N ASN A 322 -19.47 -22.64 14.72
CA ASN A 322 -20.68 -22.13 15.37
C ASN A 322 -20.76 -22.53 16.85
N ILE A 323 -19.64 -22.37 17.58
CA ILE A 323 -19.67 -22.50 19.06
C ILE A 323 -20.37 -21.24 19.58
N PRO A 324 -21.45 -21.39 20.38
CA PRO A 324 -22.20 -20.25 20.89
C PRO A 324 -21.29 -19.27 21.65
N PHE A 325 -21.55 -17.98 21.49
CA PHE A 325 -20.89 -16.89 22.22
C PHE A 325 -19.35 -16.85 22.10
N THR A 326 -18.81 -17.45 21.03
CA THR A 326 -17.36 -17.35 20.77
C THR A 326 -16.96 -15.89 20.58
N ASN A 327 -15.98 -15.42 21.33
CA ASN A 327 -15.45 -14.07 21.28
C ASN A 327 -14.92 -13.68 19.88
N HIS A 328 -14.88 -12.41 19.60
CA HIS A 328 -14.19 -11.83 18.46
C HIS A 328 -12.77 -11.41 18.84
N ALA A 329 -11.93 -11.26 17.83
CA ALA A 329 -10.54 -10.86 17.95
C ALA A 329 -10.23 -9.72 16.99
N ILE A 330 -9.96 -8.53 17.50
CA ILE A 330 -9.65 -7.34 16.71
C ILE A 330 -8.25 -6.86 17.12
N PRO A 331 -7.25 -6.90 16.23
CA PRO A 331 -5.94 -6.32 16.50
C PRO A 331 -6.07 -4.80 16.71
N VAL A 332 -5.45 -4.28 17.76
CA VAL A 332 -5.43 -2.85 18.06
C VAL A 332 -4.07 -2.44 18.60
N ASP A 333 -3.63 -1.24 18.29
CA ASP A 333 -2.43 -0.65 18.88
C ASP A 333 -2.80 0.15 20.13
N VAL A 334 -2.01 -0.01 21.20
CA VAL A 334 -2.30 0.63 22.48
C VAL A 334 -1.21 1.67 22.82
N VAL A 335 -1.67 2.87 23.16
CA VAL A 335 -0.87 3.96 23.69
C VAL A 335 -1.37 4.28 25.10
N LEU A 336 -0.51 4.23 26.11
CA LEU A 336 -0.81 4.61 27.50
C LEU A 336 -0.03 5.87 27.86
N ASN A 337 -0.72 6.97 28.16
CA ASN A 337 -0.14 8.26 28.53
C ASN A 337 0.98 8.71 27.56
N GLY A 338 0.73 8.59 26.24
CA GLY A 338 1.68 8.94 25.19
C GLY A 338 2.76 7.90 24.91
N LYS A 339 2.83 6.83 25.68
CA LYS A 339 3.80 5.73 25.45
C LYS A 339 3.16 4.57 24.72
N TYR A 340 3.71 4.20 23.57
CA TYR A 340 3.27 3.03 22.80
C TYR A 340 3.55 1.74 23.56
N LYS A 341 2.53 0.90 23.72
CA LYS A 341 2.56 -0.36 24.48
C LYS A 341 2.61 -1.60 23.58
N GLY A 342 2.50 -1.40 22.28
CA GLY A 342 2.47 -2.47 21.27
C GLY A 342 1.07 -2.84 20.82
N SER A 343 0.99 -3.85 19.95
CA SER A 343 -0.25 -4.38 19.44
C SER A 343 -0.91 -5.33 20.42
N TYR A 344 -2.19 -5.16 20.68
CA TYR A 344 -3.04 -5.97 21.57
C TYR A 344 -4.16 -6.60 20.75
N LEU A 345 -4.86 -7.53 21.37
CA LEU A 345 -6.09 -8.10 20.84
C LEU A 345 -7.27 -7.56 21.65
N LEU A 346 -8.10 -6.74 21.02
CA LEU A 346 -9.38 -6.35 21.61
C LEU A 346 -10.36 -7.51 21.50
N THR A 347 -11.05 -7.81 22.60
CA THR A 347 -12.09 -8.82 22.66
C THR A 347 -13.14 -8.47 23.70
N GLU A 348 -14.25 -9.20 23.70
CA GLU A 348 -15.33 -9.05 24.67
C GLU A 348 -14.90 -9.54 26.05
N GLN A 349 -15.44 -8.93 27.09
CA GLN A 349 -15.50 -9.53 28.42
C GLN A 349 -16.53 -10.66 28.40
N ILE A 350 -16.16 -11.82 28.93
CA ILE A 350 -17.10 -12.93 29.15
C ILE A 350 -18.00 -12.57 30.33
N GLU A 351 -19.27 -12.32 30.07
CA GLU A 351 -20.31 -11.95 31.04
C GLU A 351 -21.70 -12.23 30.46
N ILE A 352 -22.69 -12.56 31.31
CA ILE A 352 -24.09 -12.75 30.88
C ILE A 352 -24.70 -11.36 30.66
N LYS A 353 -24.73 -10.90 29.41
CA LYS A 353 -25.24 -9.61 28.98
C LYS A 353 -25.62 -9.67 27.50
N GLU A 354 -26.56 -8.82 27.11
CA GLU A 354 -26.81 -8.51 25.71
C GLU A 354 -25.50 -8.20 24.97
N ASN A 355 -25.34 -8.73 23.76
CA ASN A 355 -24.12 -8.65 22.95
C ASN A 355 -22.86 -9.29 23.57
N ARG A 356 -23.02 -10.19 24.54
CA ARG A 356 -21.99 -11.02 25.15
C ARG A 356 -22.48 -12.47 25.17
N VAL A 357 -22.53 -13.08 26.34
CA VAL A 357 -23.30 -14.33 26.56
C VAL A 357 -24.74 -13.92 26.80
N ASP A 358 -25.55 -13.89 25.72
CA ASP A 358 -26.92 -13.35 25.74
C ASP A 358 -27.90 -14.40 26.27
N LEU A 359 -27.98 -14.48 27.58
CA LEU A 359 -28.89 -15.33 28.34
C LEU A 359 -29.73 -14.49 29.30
N ASP A 360 -30.85 -15.05 29.77
CA ASP A 360 -31.66 -14.42 30.82
C ASP A 360 -30.90 -14.40 32.15
N GLU A 361 -30.46 -13.22 32.58
CA GLU A 361 -29.74 -13.01 33.85
C GLU A 361 -30.45 -13.56 35.08
N ASN A 362 -31.78 -13.64 35.06
CA ASN A 362 -32.58 -14.09 36.21
C ASN A 362 -32.71 -15.63 36.27
N ASN A 363 -32.46 -16.31 35.17
CA ASN A 363 -32.70 -17.74 35.02
C ASN A 363 -31.52 -18.49 34.40
N SER A 364 -30.32 -17.95 34.49
CA SER A 364 -29.10 -18.56 33.97
C SER A 364 -27.95 -18.44 34.92
N VAL A 365 -26.92 -19.21 34.64
CA VAL A 365 -25.64 -19.19 35.36
C VAL A 365 -24.52 -19.47 34.41
N MET A 366 -23.38 -18.86 34.67
CA MET A 366 -22.11 -19.18 34.05
C MET A 366 -21.09 -19.57 35.10
N TRP A 367 -20.53 -20.74 34.95
CA TRP A 367 -19.43 -21.24 35.78
C TRP A 367 -18.10 -21.07 35.08
N GLU A 368 -17.08 -20.79 35.87
CA GLU A 368 -15.67 -20.90 35.45
C GLU A 368 -15.00 -22.08 36.16
N LEU A 369 -14.45 -22.99 35.39
CA LEU A 369 -13.56 -24.00 35.90
C LEU A 369 -12.14 -23.45 35.82
N ASP A 370 -11.56 -23.15 36.99
CA ASP A 370 -10.19 -22.63 37.07
C ASP A 370 -9.48 -23.13 38.33
N SER A 371 -8.28 -23.68 38.16
CA SER A 371 -7.47 -24.22 39.24
C SER A 371 -6.96 -23.16 40.22
N TYR A 372 -6.98 -21.87 39.88
CA TYR A 372 -6.70 -20.79 40.84
C TYR A 372 -7.73 -20.69 41.94
N PHE A 373 -8.99 -20.96 41.63
CA PHE A 373 -10.08 -21.04 42.58
C PHE A 373 -10.16 -19.81 43.52
N ASP A 374 -10.03 -18.64 42.98
CA ASP A 374 -9.82 -17.37 43.69
C ASP A 374 -11.01 -16.41 43.71
N GLU A 375 -12.09 -16.71 42.96
CA GLU A 375 -13.31 -15.89 42.95
C GLU A 375 -14.44 -16.60 43.76
N ASP A 376 -15.28 -15.83 44.47
CA ASP A 376 -16.47 -16.29 45.17
C ASP A 376 -17.76 -15.79 44.47
N PRO A 377 -18.89 -16.53 44.56
CA PRO A 377 -19.06 -17.82 45.26
C PRO A 377 -18.48 -19.02 44.49
N LYS A 378 -18.00 -20.00 45.20
CA LYS A 378 -17.29 -21.16 44.63
C LYS A 378 -17.55 -22.45 45.40
N PHE A 379 -17.32 -23.60 44.74
CA PHE A 379 -17.41 -24.90 45.34
C PHE A 379 -16.52 -25.93 44.64
N LYS A 380 -16.29 -27.06 45.27
CA LYS A 380 -15.71 -28.21 44.61
C LYS A 380 -16.80 -29.19 44.23
N SER A 381 -16.81 -29.69 42.97
CA SER A 381 -17.82 -30.66 42.53
C SER A 381 -17.69 -31.98 43.27
N GLU A 382 -18.83 -32.64 43.58
CA GLU A 382 -18.89 -33.87 44.39
C GLU A 382 -18.21 -35.07 43.72
N ALA A 383 -18.43 -35.27 42.44
CA ALA A 383 -17.92 -36.46 41.72
C ALA A 383 -16.44 -36.35 41.33
N PHE A 384 -15.96 -35.19 40.90
CA PHE A 384 -14.62 -35.02 40.31
C PHE A 384 -13.74 -34.02 41.06
N ASN A 385 -14.24 -33.43 42.14
CA ASN A 385 -13.54 -32.40 42.92
C ASN A 385 -13.08 -31.20 42.01
N LEU A 386 -13.85 -30.90 40.96
CA LEU A 386 -13.55 -29.80 40.05
C LEU A 386 -13.63 -28.46 40.77
N PRO A 387 -12.70 -27.52 40.51
CA PRO A 387 -12.79 -26.16 41.02
C PRO A 387 -13.80 -25.35 40.20
N VAL A 388 -14.97 -25.08 40.79
CA VAL A 388 -16.07 -24.38 40.14
C VAL A 388 -16.28 -23.04 40.83
N MET A 389 -16.21 -21.96 40.08
CA MET A 389 -16.55 -20.62 40.52
C MET A 389 -17.77 -20.12 39.74
N VAL A 390 -18.65 -19.36 40.37
CA VAL A 390 -19.72 -18.67 39.66
C VAL A 390 -19.16 -17.39 39.07
N LYS A 391 -19.21 -17.26 37.74
CA LYS A 391 -18.66 -16.12 37.03
C LYS A 391 -19.70 -15.02 36.85
N ASP A 392 -20.93 -15.38 36.58
CA ASP A 392 -22.03 -14.44 36.31
C ASP A 392 -23.37 -15.19 36.31
N PRO A 393 -24.48 -14.62 36.79
CA PRO A 393 -24.59 -13.31 37.44
C PRO A 393 -24.23 -13.36 38.94
N ASP A 394 -24.29 -12.23 39.63
CA ASP A 394 -24.28 -12.19 41.06
C ASP A 394 -25.47 -12.97 41.61
N LEU A 395 -25.27 -14.02 42.41
CA LEU A 395 -26.30 -14.90 42.91
C LEU A 395 -26.61 -14.63 44.37
N THR A 396 -27.90 -14.76 44.76
CA THR A 396 -28.31 -14.91 46.16
C THR A 396 -27.84 -16.27 46.68
N THR A 397 -27.78 -16.44 48.00
CA THR A 397 -27.41 -17.71 48.60
C THR A 397 -28.32 -18.87 48.15
N GLU A 398 -29.61 -18.62 47.99
CA GLU A 398 -30.58 -19.63 47.54
C GLU A 398 -30.32 -20.03 46.06
N GLN A 399 -30.07 -19.06 45.21
CA GLN A 399 -29.72 -19.30 43.80
C GLN A 399 -28.42 -20.02 43.66
N PHE A 400 -27.38 -19.69 44.47
CA PHE A 400 -26.13 -20.38 44.50
C PHE A 400 -26.30 -21.86 44.87
N GLU A 401 -27.02 -22.18 45.94
CA GLU A 401 -27.27 -23.56 46.36
C GLU A 401 -28.10 -24.35 45.33
N TYR A 402 -29.01 -23.70 44.64
CA TYR A 402 -29.75 -24.28 43.50
C TYR A 402 -28.83 -24.69 42.37
N TRP A 403 -28.04 -23.76 41.87
CA TRP A 403 -27.12 -24.02 40.75
C TRP A 403 -25.97 -24.96 41.09
N LYS A 404 -25.45 -24.92 42.30
CA LYS A 404 -24.47 -25.89 42.82
C LYS A 404 -25.04 -27.30 42.82
N LYS A 405 -26.28 -27.47 43.30
CA LYS A 405 -26.95 -28.76 43.27
C LYS A 405 -27.16 -29.26 41.83
N ASP A 406 -27.54 -28.39 40.92
CA ASP A 406 -27.73 -28.73 39.51
C ASP A 406 -26.41 -29.19 38.87
N PHE A 407 -25.30 -28.45 39.07
CA PHE A 407 -23.98 -28.82 38.58
C PHE A 407 -23.51 -30.18 39.16
N ASN A 408 -23.72 -30.40 40.46
CA ASN A 408 -23.37 -31.66 41.09
C ASN A 408 -24.22 -32.83 40.57
N ALA A 409 -25.49 -32.63 40.30
CA ALA A 409 -26.36 -33.65 39.70
C ALA A 409 -25.83 -34.05 38.32
N PHE A 410 -25.40 -33.10 37.51
CA PHE A 410 -24.76 -33.38 36.21
C PHE A 410 -23.46 -34.19 36.39
N THR A 411 -22.53 -33.75 37.26
CA THR A 411 -21.23 -34.40 37.41
C THR A 411 -21.37 -35.81 38.00
N VAL A 412 -22.34 -36.06 38.89
CA VAL A 412 -22.67 -37.40 39.42
C VAL A 412 -23.20 -38.31 38.33
N GLN A 413 -24.07 -37.79 37.42
CA GLN A 413 -24.54 -38.60 36.27
C GLN A 413 -23.40 -38.89 35.29
N PHE A 414 -22.56 -37.91 35.01
CA PHE A 414 -21.41 -38.09 34.12
C PHE A 414 -20.38 -39.09 34.65
N ALA A 415 -20.25 -39.24 35.97
CA ALA A 415 -19.35 -40.21 36.60
C ALA A 415 -19.84 -41.65 36.56
N LYS A 416 -21.10 -41.93 36.17
CA LYS A 416 -21.61 -43.30 36.07
C LYS A 416 -21.02 -44.03 34.86
N GLU A 417 -20.91 -45.36 35.00
CA GLU A 417 -20.50 -46.18 33.86
C GLU A 417 -21.51 -46.04 32.67
N PRO A 418 -21.03 -46.03 31.42
CA PRO A 418 -21.85 -45.78 30.26
C PRO A 418 -23.08 -46.68 30.07
N LEU A 419 -23.05 -47.87 30.65
CA LEU A 419 -24.10 -48.91 30.50
C LEU A 419 -25.13 -48.90 31.64
N GLU A 420 -25.02 -48.02 32.62
CA GLU A 420 -25.88 -47.99 33.82
C GLU A 420 -27.02 -46.97 33.75
N GLY A 421 -27.61 -46.75 32.55
CA GLY A 421 -28.69 -45.78 32.39
C GLY A 421 -28.22 -44.34 32.59
N ASN A 422 -27.07 -44.03 32.00
CA ASN A 422 -26.46 -42.71 32.11
C ASN A 422 -27.26 -41.65 31.35
N MET A 423 -27.77 -40.67 32.10
CA MET A 423 -28.64 -39.60 31.61
C MET A 423 -27.88 -38.29 31.29
N TYR A 424 -26.54 -38.30 31.32
CA TYR A 424 -25.78 -37.04 31.13
C TYR A 424 -26.02 -36.39 29.78
N VAL A 425 -26.35 -37.14 28.73
CA VAL A 425 -26.69 -36.65 27.38
C VAL A 425 -27.90 -35.75 27.36
N ASP A 426 -28.79 -35.88 28.33
CA ASP A 426 -29.97 -35.03 28.52
C ASP A 426 -29.65 -33.74 29.30
N MET A 427 -28.45 -33.67 29.91
CA MET A 427 -28.04 -32.59 30.79
C MET A 427 -26.96 -31.66 30.20
N ILE A 428 -26.37 -32.03 29.06
CA ILE A 428 -25.30 -31.27 28.42
C ILE A 428 -25.49 -31.24 26.91
N ASP A 429 -25.15 -30.13 26.26
CA ASP A 429 -25.08 -30.02 24.82
C ASP A 429 -23.80 -30.74 24.30
N ILE A 430 -23.97 -32.00 23.88
CA ILE A 430 -22.89 -32.84 23.35
C ILE A 430 -22.21 -32.22 22.14
N GLU A 431 -22.97 -31.56 21.29
CA GLU A 431 -22.43 -30.91 20.08
C GLU A 431 -21.53 -29.74 20.45
N SER A 432 -21.92 -28.91 21.40
CA SER A 432 -21.10 -27.81 21.90
C SER A 432 -19.77 -28.32 22.51
N VAL A 433 -19.84 -29.38 23.32
CA VAL A 433 -18.63 -30.03 23.90
C VAL A 433 -17.73 -30.60 22.81
N ALA A 434 -18.29 -31.31 21.83
CA ALA A 434 -17.50 -31.86 20.73
C ALA A 434 -16.77 -30.77 19.93
N LYS A 435 -17.46 -29.69 19.61
CA LYS A 435 -16.88 -28.53 18.91
C LYS A 435 -15.77 -27.87 19.74
N TYR A 436 -15.98 -27.71 21.03
CA TYR A 436 -14.98 -27.21 21.97
C TYR A 436 -13.72 -28.09 21.96
N LEU A 437 -13.87 -29.42 22.12
CA LEU A 437 -12.76 -30.37 22.08
C LEU A 437 -12.02 -30.34 20.73
N ILE A 438 -12.72 -30.25 19.61
CA ILE A 438 -12.12 -30.12 18.30
C ILE A 438 -11.27 -28.86 18.24
N THR A 439 -11.81 -27.72 18.69
CA THR A 439 -11.08 -26.44 18.69
C THR A 439 -9.81 -26.54 19.53
N PHE A 440 -9.89 -27.05 20.76
CA PHE A 440 -8.75 -27.19 21.66
C PHE A 440 -7.66 -28.10 21.10
N ASN A 441 -8.06 -29.23 20.47
CA ASN A 441 -7.10 -30.14 19.82
C ASN A 441 -6.45 -29.48 18.59
N LEU A 442 -7.23 -28.79 17.76
CA LEU A 442 -6.74 -28.14 16.55
C LEU A 442 -5.70 -27.05 16.86
N VAL A 443 -5.95 -26.23 17.88
CA VAL A 443 -5.00 -25.17 18.31
C VAL A 443 -3.97 -25.67 19.31
N HIS A 444 -3.94 -26.97 19.58
CA HIS A 444 -3.01 -27.62 20.53
C HIS A 444 -3.02 -26.99 21.92
N ASN A 445 -4.20 -26.66 22.45
CA ASN A 445 -4.34 -26.07 23.77
C ASN A 445 -4.24 -27.16 24.86
N MET A 446 -3.23 -27.03 25.73
CA MET A 446 -2.94 -27.98 26.81
C MET A 446 -3.73 -27.69 28.10
N GLU A 447 -4.40 -26.57 28.23
CA GLU A 447 -5.08 -26.16 29.48
C GLU A 447 -6.32 -27.00 29.82
N ILE A 448 -6.80 -27.81 28.90
CA ILE A 448 -7.89 -28.75 29.14
C ILE A 448 -7.51 -29.86 30.20
N ASN A 449 -6.22 -30.18 30.35
CA ASN A 449 -5.74 -31.21 31.28
C ASN A 449 -5.78 -30.77 32.75
N HIS A 450 -5.79 -29.46 32.98
CA HIS A 450 -6.03 -28.86 34.27
C HIS A 450 -6.84 -27.60 34.04
N PRO A 451 -8.06 -27.52 34.56
CA PRO A 451 -8.97 -26.48 34.12
C PRO A 451 -8.43 -25.09 34.45
N LYS A 452 -8.39 -24.24 33.42
CA LYS A 452 -8.12 -22.81 33.53
C LYS A 452 -8.98 -22.06 32.53
N SER A 453 -9.74 -21.09 33.06
CA SER A 453 -10.61 -20.21 32.26
C SER A 453 -11.54 -20.97 31.31
N ILE A 454 -12.09 -22.12 31.77
CA ILE A 454 -13.10 -22.87 31.01
C ILE A 454 -14.47 -22.40 31.48
N PHE A 455 -15.25 -21.85 30.57
CA PHE A 455 -16.58 -21.32 30.88
C PHE A 455 -17.66 -22.29 30.43
N ILE A 456 -18.61 -22.58 31.31
CA ILE A 456 -19.80 -23.38 31.07
C ILE A 456 -21.00 -22.53 31.46
N HIS A 457 -22.01 -22.46 30.61
CA HIS A 457 -23.26 -21.75 30.93
C HIS A 457 -24.46 -22.67 30.88
N LYS A 458 -25.51 -22.28 31.59
CA LYS A 458 -26.79 -22.95 31.58
C LYS A 458 -27.92 -21.94 31.76
N GLU A 459 -29.00 -22.11 30.99
CA GLU A 459 -30.19 -21.32 31.09
C GLU A 459 -31.38 -22.19 31.45
N GLY A 460 -32.05 -21.85 32.54
CA GLY A 460 -33.25 -22.56 33.03
C GLY A 460 -33.01 -24.05 33.21
N LYS A 461 -33.94 -24.86 32.69
CA LYS A 461 -33.83 -26.33 32.66
C LYS A 461 -33.22 -26.85 31.37
N GLY A 462 -32.59 -25.96 30.58
CA GLY A 462 -31.87 -26.32 29.37
C GLY A 462 -30.65 -27.22 29.62
N LYS A 463 -30.01 -27.58 28.50
CA LYS A 463 -28.74 -28.33 28.52
C LYS A 463 -27.55 -27.42 28.70
#